data_42f99f86dc68bcb8588f15b2be556630
#
_entry.id   42f99f86dc68bcb8588f15b2be556630
#
_cell.length_a   1.000
_cell.length_b   1.000
_cell.length_c   1.000
_cell.angle_alpha   90.00
_cell.angle_beta   90.00
_cell.angle_gamma   90.00
#
_symmetry.space_group_name_H-M   'P 1'
#
loop_
_entity.id
_entity.type
_entity.pdbx_description
1 polymer ?
#
loop_
_entity_poly.entity_id
_entity_poly.type
_entity_poly.pdbx_seq_one_letter_code
_entity_poly.pdbx_strand_id
1 'polypeptide(L)'
;MVLTLTLLLTPLSGCTGEEGDEVQSFPSFSAVADNNETYNNTRMAGGGYIVIFSAEWCNSPCYTTMHAIWAAQAELPVLVMSTDPAENATGITLSEWHDSANAHDDEDANNDGIIDETEAGVTLTTYAFMKGSEVAKTLGITKPGSLAFVNGEGELIYLHEGRMDDTEEITKYWNQARA
;
A
#
# COMPACT_ATOMS: atom_id res chain seq x y z
N MET A 1 30.92 -66.58 -27.99
CA MET A 1 30.71 -65.18 -28.33
C MET A 1 29.87 -64.58 -27.18
N VAL A 2 30.59 -63.94 -26.21
CA VAL A 2 29.98 -63.46 -25.00
C VAL A 2 29.80 -61.94 -25.18
N LEU A 3 28.56 -61.50 -25.16
CA LEU A 3 28.19 -60.10 -25.33
C LEU A 3 28.13 -59.44 -23.96
N THR A 4 29.13 -58.60 -23.63
CA THR A 4 29.20 -57.87 -22.38
C THR A 4 28.40 -56.57 -22.52
N LEU A 5 27.28 -56.46 -21.79
CA LEU A 5 26.44 -55.29 -21.73
C LEU A 5 26.98 -54.32 -20.64
N THR A 6 27.60 -53.24 -21.05
CA THR A 6 28.10 -52.20 -20.13
C THR A 6 26.98 -51.22 -19.80
N LEU A 7 26.48 -51.26 -18.56
CA LEU A 7 25.48 -50.31 -18.05
C LEU A 7 26.19 -49.02 -17.61
N LEU A 8 25.99 -47.93 -18.36
CA LEU A 8 26.45 -46.57 -18.00
C LEU A 8 25.47 -45.99 -16.98
N LEU A 9 25.90 -45.94 -15.71
CA LEU A 9 25.23 -45.12 -14.68
C LEU A 9 25.67 -43.68 -14.87
N THR A 10 24.76 -42.80 -15.33
CA THR A 10 24.92 -41.37 -15.26
C THR A 10 24.53 -40.89 -13.86
N PRO A 11 25.37 -40.16 -13.10
CA PRO A 11 24.95 -39.54 -11.86
C PRO A 11 24.02 -38.39 -12.22
N LEU A 12 22.78 -38.44 -11.77
CA LEU A 12 21.90 -37.28 -11.69
C LEU A 12 22.46 -36.36 -10.56
N SER A 13 23.21 -35.35 -10.94
CA SER A 13 23.47 -34.22 -10.09
C SER A 13 22.15 -33.47 -9.90
N GLY A 14 21.42 -33.77 -8.85
CA GLY A 14 20.33 -32.94 -8.38
C GLY A 14 20.90 -31.61 -7.92
N CYS A 15 20.71 -30.56 -8.71
CA CYS A 15 20.77 -29.19 -8.19
C CYS A 15 19.60 -29.02 -7.24
N THR A 16 19.84 -29.20 -5.94
CA THR A 16 19.01 -28.57 -4.92
C THR A 16 19.39 -27.10 -4.89
N GLY A 17 18.86 -26.33 -5.87
CA GLY A 17 18.80 -24.89 -5.72
C GLY A 17 17.81 -24.64 -4.58
N GLU A 18 18.25 -24.05 -3.48
CA GLU A 18 17.37 -23.29 -2.63
C GLU A 18 16.77 -22.22 -3.56
N GLU A 19 15.47 -22.35 -3.85
CA GLU A 19 14.69 -21.23 -4.38
C GLU A 19 14.72 -20.19 -3.28
N GLY A 20 15.69 -19.27 -3.33
CA GLY A 20 15.61 -18.03 -2.59
C GLY A 20 14.32 -17.37 -3.06
N ASP A 21 13.42 -17.05 -2.13
CA ASP A 21 12.22 -16.28 -2.43
C ASP A 21 12.65 -15.06 -3.27
N GLU A 22 12.25 -15.01 -4.54
CA GLU A 22 12.55 -13.85 -5.38
C GLU A 22 11.86 -12.65 -4.73
N VAL A 23 12.67 -11.73 -4.21
CA VAL A 23 12.14 -10.51 -3.60
C VAL A 23 11.43 -9.71 -4.68
N GLN A 24 10.13 -9.56 -4.53
CA GLN A 24 9.31 -8.83 -5.48
C GLN A 24 9.56 -7.33 -5.34
N SER A 25 10.01 -6.67 -6.41
CA SER A 25 10.11 -5.22 -6.44
C SER A 25 8.72 -4.57 -6.57
N PHE A 26 8.52 -3.46 -5.84
CA PHE A 26 7.33 -2.64 -6.02
C PHE A 26 7.33 -2.01 -7.43
N PRO A 27 6.19 -1.96 -8.14
CA PRO A 27 6.11 -1.44 -9.50
C PRO A 27 6.62 0.00 -9.61
N SER A 28 7.19 0.35 -10.77
CA SER A 28 7.56 1.73 -11.04
C SER A 28 6.33 2.62 -11.16
N PHE A 29 6.39 3.80 -10.53
CA PHE A 29 5.35 4.80 -10.61
C PHE A 29 5.91 6.22 -10.63
N SER A 30 5.10 7.15 -11.12
CA SER A 30 5.30 8.59 -10.99
C SER A 30 3.93 9.26 -11.07
N ALA A 31 3.52 9.92 -9.99
CA ALA A 31 2.22 10.57 -9.90
C ALA A 31 2.32 11.90 -9.14
N VAL A 32 1.49 12.86 -9.51
CA VAL A 32 1.29 14.11 -8.77
C VAL A 32 0.20 13.83 -7.72
N ALA A 33 0.49 14.16 -6.46
CA ALA A 33 -0.45 14.02 -5.36
C ALA A 33 -1.29 15.29 -5.15
N ASP A 34 -2.25 15.19 -4.24
CA ASP A 34 -3.14 16.27 -3.79
C ASP A 34 -2.41 17.52 -3.29
N ASN A 35 -1.23 17.35 -2.69
CA ASN A 35 -0.34 18.42 -2.25
C ASN A 35 0.49 19.05 -3.39
N ASN A 36 0.22 18.74 -4.66
CA ASN A 36 0.95 19.16 -5.85
C ASN A 36 2.42 18.71 -5.94
N GLU A 37 2.85 17.78 -5.11
CA GLU A 37 4.17 17.18 -5.19
C GLU A 37 4.16 15.93 -6.05
N THR A 38 5.28 15.67 -6.75
CA THR A 38 5.45 14.43 -7.51
C THR A 38 6.09 13.35 -6.63
N TYR A 39 5.44 12.21 -6.53
CA TYR A 39 5.95 11.00 -5.89
C TYR A 39 6.33 9.96 -6.94
N ASN A 40 7.45 9.31 -6.72
CA ASN A 40 7.97 8.24 -7.58
C ASN A 40 8.94 7.35 -6.79
N ASN A 41 9.36 6.21 -7.35
CA ASN A 41 10.28 5.28 -6.68
C ASN A 41 11.58 5.95 -6.22
N THR A 42 12.13 6.92 -6.98
CA THR A 42 13.37 7.61 -6.60
C THR A 42 13.18 8.49 -5.36
N ARG A 43 12.05 9.20 -5.24
CA ARG A 43 11.72 10.02 -4.07
C ARG A 43 11.53 9.16 -2.82
N MET A 44 10.95 7.97 -2.98
CA MET A 44 10.65 7.06 -1.89
C MET A 44 11.84 6.19 -1.48
N ALA A 45 12.92 6.18 -2.26
CA ALA A 45 14.11 5.38 -1.99
C ALA A 45 14.82 5.80 -0.69
N GLY A 46 15.36 4.83 0.04
CA GLY A 46 16.12 5.03 1.27
C GLY A 46 15.27 5.06 2.54
N GLY A 47 13.94 4.96 2.45
CA GLY A 47 13.03 4.82 3.59
C GLY A 47 11.85 3.90 3.28
N GLY A 48 11.40 3.14 4.28
CA GLY A 48 10.18 2.34 4.13
C GLY A 48 8.94 3.25 3.96
N TYR A 49 7.92 2.74 3.26
CA TYR A 49 6.64 3.43 3.10
C TYR A 49 5.48 2.44 2.95
N ILE A 50 4.29 2.94 3.21
CA ILE A 50 3.04 2.17 3.04
C ILE A 50 2.29 2.71 1.83
N VAL A 51 1.73 1.81 1.02
CA VAL A 51 0.80 2.18 -0.05
C VAL A 51 -0.57 1.59 0.27
N ILE A 52 -1.58 2.45 0.27
CA ILE A 52 -2.98 2.06 0.37
C ILE A 52 -3.57 2.14 -1.04
N PHE A 53 -4.05 1.01 -1.56
CA PHE A 53 -4.82 0.97 -2.79
C PHE A 53 -6.30 1.16 -2.44
N SER A 54 -6.84 2.32 -2.74
CA SER A 54 -8.22 2.70 -2.42
C SER A 54 -8.95 3.14 -3.67
N ALA A 55 -10.26 3.35 -3.56
CA ALA A 55 -11.07 3.92 -4.62
C ALA A 55 -11.73 5.20 -4.10
N GLU A 56 -11.86 6.21 -4.95
CA GLU A 56 -12.44 7.52 -4.56
C GLU A 56 -13.90 7.40 -4.09
N TRP A 57 -14.61 6.34 -4.49
CA TRP A 57 -15.97 6.02 -4.06
C TRP A 57 -16.02 5.13 -2.80
N CYS A 58 -14.87 4.59 -2.35
CA CYS A 58 -14.79 3.72 -1.19
C CYS A 58 -14.68 4.58 0.08
N ASN A 59 -15.80 4.80 0.72
CA ASN A 59 -15.90 5.63 1.92
C ASN A 59 -15.38 4.90 3.19
N SER A 60 -16.26 4.67 4.15
CA SER A 60 -15.94 4.16 5.48
C SER A 60 -14.98 2.96 5.52
N PRO A 61 -15.10 1.88 4.72
CA PRO A 61 -14.16 0.76 4.84
C PRO A 61 -12.71 1.13 4.54
N CYS A 62 -12.49 2.01 3.56
CA CYS A 62 -11.15 2.45 3.18
C CYS A 62 -10.58 3.49 4.16
N TYR A 63 -11.41 4.41 4.62
CA TYR A 63 -11.00 5.41 5.62
C TYR A 63 -10.65 4.74 6.96
N THR A 64 -11.39 3.71 7.38
CA THR A 64 -11.04 2.94 8.58
C THR A 64 -9.64 2.35 8.49
N THR A 65 -9.21 1.83 7.33
CA THR A 65 -7.84 1.35 7.14
C THR A 65 -6.81 2.48 7.26
N MET A 66 -7.09 3.67 6.70
CA MET A 66 -6.20 4.83 6.80
C MET A 66 -6.02 5.27 8.26
N HIS A 67 -7.12 5.35 9.02
CA HIS A 67 -7.09 5.71 10.44
C HIS A 67 -6.46 4.61 11.31
N ALA A 68 -6.60 3.33 10.95
CA ALA A 68 -5.90 2.24 11.63
C ALA A 68 -4.37 2.32 11.48
N ILE A 69 -3.88 2.72 10.31
CA ILE A 69 -2.44 2.97 10.10
C ILE A 69 -1.97 4.15 10.97
N TRP A 70 -2.73 5.24 11.01
CA TRP A 70 -2.43 6.38 11.89
C TRP A 70 -2.40 5.96 13.37
N ALA A 71 -3.38 5.17 13.80
CA ALA A 71 -3.47 4.67 15.17
C ALA A 71 -2.33 3.69 15.53
N ALA A 72 -1.86 2.89 14.56
CA ALA A 72 -0.71 2.02 14.76
C ALA A 72 0.56 2.84 14.99
N GLN A 73 0.78 3.87 14.20
CA GLN A 73 1.85 4.85 14.38
C GLN A 73 1.53 6.12 13.56
N ALA A 74 1.37 7.25 14.22
CA ALA A 74 1.22 8.55 13.58
C ALA A 74 2.44 8.93 12.72
N GLU A 75 2.23 9.78 11.73
CA GLU A 75 3.28 10.36 10.87
C GLU A 75 4.07 9.37 9.99
N LEU A 76 3.51 8.19 9.70
CA LEU A 76 4.11 7.30 8.71
C LEU A 76 4.03 7.89 7.30
N PRO A 77 5.04 7.62 6.42
CA PRO A 77 4.95 7.97 5.01
C PRO A 77 3.97 7.03 4.30
N VAL A 78 2.79 7.55 3.97
CA VAL A 78 1.71 6.79 3.34
C VAL A 78 1.33 7.40 1.99
N LEU A 79 1.30 6.56 0.95
CA LEU A 79 0.78 6.90 -0.36
C LEU A 79 -0.61 6.28 -0.51
N VAL A 80 -1.63 7.09 -0.76
CA VAL A 80 -2.99 6.63 -1.04
C VAL A 80 -3.20 6.66 -2.54
N MET A 81 -3.17 5.48 -3.16
CA MET A 81 -3.29 5.32 -4.61
C MET A 81 -4.71 4.95 -5.01
N SER A 82 -5.37 5.82 -5.78
CA SER A 82 -6.67 5.52 -6.37
C SER A 82 -6.55 4.39 -7.38
N THR A 83 -7.38 3.35 -7.22
CA THR A 83 -7.55 2.27 -8.19
C THR A 83 -8.44 2.67 -9.36
N ASP A 84 -9.11 3.82 -9.28
CA ASP A 84 -9.93 4.34 -10.37
C ASP A 84 -9.02 4.84 -11.52
N PRO A 85 -9.37 4.57 -12.78
CA PRO A 85 -8.60 5.06 -13.91
C PRO A 85 -8.45 6.58 -13.88
N ALA A 86 -7.28 7.09 -14.29
CA ALA A 86 -6.98 8.53 -14.25
C ALA A 86 -7.96 9.36 -15.11
N GLU A 87 -8.46 8.77 -16.18
CA GLU A 87 -9.44 9.36 -17.11
C GLU A 87 -10.90 9.23 -16.61
N ASN A 88 -11.15 8.40 -15.63
CA ASN A 88 -12.49 8.15 -15.07
C ASN A 88 -12.67 8.97 -13.80
N ALA A 89 -12.97 10.27 -13.99
CA ALA A 89 -13.22 11.16 -12.85
C ALA A 89 -14.50 10.76 -12.11
N THR A 90 -14.38 10.51 -10.83
CA THR A 90 -15.51 10.23 -9.91
C THR A 90 -16.31 11.51 -9.58
N GLY A 91 -15.80 12.66 -10.00
CA GLY A 91 -16.38 13.97 -9.73
C GLY A 91 -15.80 14.67 -8.52
N ILE A 92 -14.91 14.01 -7.76
CA ILE A 92 -14.15 14.63 -6.66
C ILE A 92 -12.67 14.78 -7.03
N THR A 93 -12.03 15.81 -6.50
CA THR A 93 -10.59 16.01 -6.62
C THR A 93 -9.84 15.14 -5.61
N LEU A 94 -8.52 14.97 -5.81
CA LEU A 94 -7.67 14.26 -4.84
C LEU A 94 -7.67 14.98 -3.46
N SER A 95 -7.73 16.32 -3.45
CA SER A 95 -7.82 17.10 -2.23
C SER A 95 -9.14 16.87 -1.50
N GLU A 96 -10.28 16.92 -2.20
CA GLU A 96 -11.59 16.64 -1.60
C GLU A 96 -11.69 15.20 -1.08
N TRP A 97 -11.02 14.26 -1.74
CA TRP A 97 -10.92 12.89 -1.26
C TRP A 97 -10.11 12.79 0.03
N HIS A 98 -8.97 13.49 0.12
CA HIS A 98 -8.16 13.58 1.33
C HIS A 98 -8.94 14.25 2.48
N ASP A 99 -9.63 15.36 2.21
CA ASP A 99 -10.47 16.05 3.19
C ASP A 99 -11.58 15.13 3.73
N SER A 100 -12.20 14.33 2.85
CA SER A 100 -13.21 13.34 3.24
C SER A 100 -12.63 12.21 4.10
N ALA A 101 -11.38 11.83 3.86
CA ALA A 101 -10.70 10.84 4.69
C ALA A 101 -10.34 11.41 6.07
N ASN A 102 -9.92 12.67 6.16
CA ASN A 102 -9.68 13.36 7.42
C ASN A 102 -10.96 13.44 8.29
N ALA A 103 -12.07 13.82 7.65
CA ALA A 103 -13.36 13.99 8.34
C ALA A 103 -14.04 12.67 8.75
N HIS A 104 -13.40 11.53 8.55
CA HIS A 104 -14.02 10.22 8.79
C HIS A 104 -14.34 9.93 10.27
N ASP A 105 -13.56 10.44 11.18
CA ASP A 105 -13.69 10.27 12.63
C ASP A 105 -14.07 11.56 13.36
N ASP A 106 -14.53 12.59 12.62
CA ASP A 106 -15.11 13.78 13.20
C ASP A 106 -16.47 13.45 13.84
N GLU A 107 -16.71 13.96 15.06
CA GLU A 107 -17.96 13.77 15.79
C GLU A 107 -18.54 15.12 16.23
N ASP A 108 -19.68 15.53 15.66
CA ASP A 108 -20.47 16.66 16.16
C ASP A 108 -21.17 16.25 17.47
N ALA A 109 -20.41 16.27 18.58
CA ALA A 109 -20.85 15.76 19.88
C ALA A 109 -21.91 16.65 20.53
N ASN A 110 -21.92 17.94 20.20
CA ASN A 110 -22.86 18.92 20.74
C ASN A 110 -24.10 19.12 19.86
N ASN A 111 -24.10 18.57 18.62
CA ASN A 111 -25.15 18.65 17.62
C ASN A 111 -25.51 20.08 17.19
N ASP A 112 -24.51 20.96 17.11
CA ASP A 112 -24.73 22.33 16.62
C ASP A 112 -24.49 22.50 15.11
N GLY A 113 -24.01 21.44 14.43
CA GLY A 113 -23.72 21.39 13.01
C GLY A 113 -22.34 21.97 12.64
N ILE A 114 -21.49 22.17 13.62
CA ILE A 114 -20.12 22.70 13.44
C ILE A 114 -19.14 21.74 14.12
N ILE A 115 -18.16 21.24 13.38
CA ILE A 115 -17.06 20.47 13.95
C ILE A 115 -15.98 21.45 14.44
N ASP A 116 -15.82 21.57 15.74
CA ASP A 116 -14.78 22.39 16.35
C ASP A 116 -13.50 21.57 16.63
N GLU A 117 -12.44 22.23 17.13
CA GLU A 117 -11.14 21.60 17.40
C GLU A 117 -11.23 20.42 18.41
N THR A 118 -12.27 20.34 19.22
CA THR A 118 -12.47 19.26 20.20
C THR A 118 -13.28 18.10 19.66
N GLU A 119 -13.90 18.28 18.52
CA GLU A 119 -14.78 17.35 17.80
C GLU A 119 -14.11 16.81 16.53
N ALA A 120 -13.11 17.53 16.02
CA ALA A 120 -12.32 17.10 14.90
C ALA A 120 -11.47 15.85 15.25
N GLY A 121 -11.49 14.88 14.37
CA GLY A 121 -10.69 13.68 14.46
C GLY A 121 -9.23 13.91 14.09
N VAL A 122 -8.52 12.83 13.76
CA VAL A 122 -7.10 12.91 13.37
C VAL A 122 -6.95 13.41 11.94
N THR A 123 -5.95 14.25 11.70
CA THR A 123 -5.60 14.72 10.36
C THR A 123 -4.46 13.89 9.78
N LEU A 124 -4.68 13.26 8.62
CA LEU A 124 -3.74 12.36 7.93
C LEU A 124 -2.64 13.15 7.19
N THR A 125 -1.94 14.06 7.89
CA THR A 125 -1.04 15.07 7.32
C THR A 125 0.13 14.52 6.50
N THR A 126 0.55 13.28 6.76
CA THR A 126 1.67 12.62 6.06
C THR A 126 1.21 11.75 4.89
N TYR A 127 -0.09 11.72 4.62
CA TYR A 127 -0.66 10.94 3.53
C TYR A 127 -0.67 11.76 2.24
N ALA A 128 -0.31 11.12 1.13
CA ALA A 128 -0.31 11.74 -0.19
C ALA A 128 -1.28 10.98 -1.10
N PHE A 129 -2.35 11.64 -1.51
CA PHE A 129 -3.41 11.05 -2.32
C PHE A 129 -3.13 11.25 -3.80
N MET A 130 -3.13 10.18 -4.59
CA MET A 130 -2.75 10.21 -6.00
C MET A 130 -3.48 9.16 -6.84
N LYS A 131 -3.39 9.27 -8.16
CA LYS A 131 -3.84 8.21 -9.08
C LYS A 131 -2.80 7.10 -9.13
N GLY A 132 -3.24 5.84 -9.08
CA GLY A 132 -2.36 4.66 -9.03
C GLY A 132 -2.95 3.41 -9.66
N SER A 133 -3.95 3.55 -10.55
CA SER A 133 -4.66 2.41 -11.15
C SER A 133 -3.74 1.43 -11.89
N GLU A 134 -2.69 1.91 -12.57
CA GLU A 134 -1.74 1.04 -13.28
C GLU A 134 -0.84 0.26 -12.30
N VAL A 135 -0.46 0.86 -11.17
CA VAL A 135 0.29 0.16 -10.09
C VAL A 135 -0.58 -0.94 -9.49
N ALA A 136 -1.82 -0.61 -9.15
CA ALA A 136 -2.78 -1.57 -8.63
C ALA A 136 -3.00 -2.75 -9.58
N LYS A 137 -3.16 -2.48 -10.88
CA LYS A 137 -3.29 -3.48 -11.92
C LYS A 137 -2.05 -4.37 -12.04
N THR A 138 -0.85 -3.81 -11.97
CA THR A 138 0.41 -4.56 -12.05
C THR A 138 0.55 -5.51 -10.87
N LEU A 139 0.09 -5.12 -9.68
CA LEU A 139 0.09 -5.96 -8.48
C LEU A 139 -1.11 -6.90 -8.38
N GLY A 140 -2.04 -6.85 -9.34
CA GLY A 140 -3.26 -7.67 -9.31
C GLY A 140 -4.27 -7.27 -8.23
N ILE A 141 -4.21 -6.03 -7.74
CA ILE A 141 -5.12 -5.52 -6.71
C ILE A 141 -6.53 -5.40 -7.29
N THR A 142 -7.47 -6.07 -6.63
CA THR A 142 -8.89 -6.09 -7.02
C THR A 142 -9.82 -5.52 -5.94
N LYS A 143 -9.31 -5.37 -4.72
CA LYS A 143 -10.10 -4.92 -3.57
C LYS A 143 -9.58 -3.58 -3.05
N PRO A 144 -10.40 -2.52 -3.02
CA PRO A 144 -10.05 -1.28 -2.33
C PRO A 144 -9.81 -1.55 -0.84
N GLY A 145 -8.85 -0.81 -0.26
CA GLY A 145 -8.37 -1.00 1.10
C GLY A 145 -7.16 -1.92 1.22
N SER A 146 -6.65 -2.46 0.10
CA SER A 146 -5.44 -3.28 0.08
C SER A 146 -4.20 -2.46 0.45
N LEU A 147 -3.25 -3.08 1.15
CA LEU A 147 -2.02 -2.45 1.64
C LEU A 147 -0.78 -3.12 1.07
N ALA A 148 0.20 -2.29 0.67
CA ALA A 148 1.56 -2.75 0.39
C ALA A 148 2.55 -2.07 1.35
N PHE A 149 3.43 -2.85 1.95
CA PHE A 149 4.54 -2.39 2.77
C PHE A 149 5.82 -2.52 1.93
N VAL A 150 6.50 -1.42 1.71
CA VAL A 150 7.66 -1.34 0.81
C VAL A 150 8.86 -0.83 1.59
N ASN A 151 10.02 -1.47 1.42
CA ASN A 151 11.25 -1.05 2.09
C ASN A 151 12.01 0.06 1.33
N GLY A 152 13.12 0.53 1.88
CA GLY A 152 13.93 1.59 1.32
C GLY A 152 14.62 1.24 -0.01
N GLU A 153 14.76 -0.03 -0.33
CA GLU A 153 15.27 -0.56 -1.60
C GLU A 153 14.17 -0.66 -2.67
N GLY A 154 12.92 -0.40 -2.31
CA GLY A 154 11.76 -0.53 -3.19
C GLY A 154 11.26 -1.96 -3.33
N GLU A 155 11.56 -2.83 -2.38
CA GLU A 155 11.08 -4.21 -2.34
C GLU A 155 9.74 -4.30 -1.62
N LEU A 156 8.84 -5.11 -2.15
CA LEU A 156 7.53 -5.40 -1.58
C LEU A 156 7.69 -6.41 -0.44
N ILE A 157 7.65 -5.92 0.79
CA ILE A 157 7.81 -6.74 2.00
C ILE A 157 6.55 -7.54 2.31
N TYR A 158 5.39 -6.90 2.13
CA TYR A 158 4.10 -7.55 2.36
C TYR A 158 3.00 -6.89 1.53
N LEU A 159 2.10 -7.70 1.01
CA LEU A 159 0.91 -7.27 0.30
C LEU A 159 -0.32 -7.90 0.98
N HIS A 160 -1.20 -7.05 1.51
CA HIS A 160 -2.48 -7.46 2.07
C HIS A 160 -3.62 -7.10 1.12
N GLU A 161 -4.45 -8.07 0.77
CA GLU A 161 -5.56 -7.83 -0.12
C GLU A 161 -6.85 -7.53 0.65
N GLY A 162 -7.40 -6.35 0.49
CA GLY A 162 -8.59 -5.86 1.17
C GLY A 162 -8.27 -5.07 2.45
N ARG A 163 -9.29 -4.83 3.26
CA ARG A 163 -9.19 -4.02 4.47
C ARG A 163 -8.27 -4.65 5.52
N MET A 164 -7.41 -3.84 6.11
CA MET A 164 -6.62 -4.17 7.29
C MET A 164 -6.81 -3.06 8.34
N ASP A 165 -7.32 -3.42 9.51
CA ASP A 165 -7.54 -2.50 10.63
C ASP A 165 -6.93 -2.99 11.95
N ASP A 166 -6.19 -4.10 11.91
CA ASP A 166 -5.40 -4.59 13.03
C ASP A 166 -4.09 -3.81 13.15
N THR A 167 -4.01 -2.95 14.16
CA THR A 167 -2.85 -2.06 14.41
C THR A 167 -1.58 -2.83 14.79
N GLU A 168 -1.71 -4.02 15.39
CA GLU A 168 -0.55 -4.87 15.72
C GLU A 168 0.05 -5.47 14.44
N GLU A 169 -0.80 -5.94 13.54
CA GLU A 169 -0.39 -6.48 12.26
C GLU A 169 0.24 -5.39 11.36
N ILE A 170 -0.37 -4.20 11.29
CA ILE A 170 0.19 -3.03 10.60
C ILE A 170 1.59 -2.71 11.16
N THR A 171 1.72 -2.61 12.48
CA THR A 171 3.00 -2.32 13.15
C THR A 171 4.05 -3.39 12.84
N LYS A 172 3.66 -4.66 12.82
CA LYS A 172 4.56 -5.77 12.48
C LYS A 172 5.16 -5.61 11.09
N TYR A 173 4.34 -5.41 10.07
CA TYR A 173 4.84 -5.30 8.68
C TYR A 173 5.55 -3.98 8.42
N TRP A 174 5.15 -2.90 9.07
CA TRP A 174 5.90 -1.65 9.06
C TRP A 174 7.32 -1.83 9.61
N ASN A 175 7.47 -2.53 10.75
CA ASN A 175 8.78 -2.79 11.32
C ASN A 175 9.69 -3.62 10.40
N GLN A 176 9.13 -4.50 9.57
CA GLN A 176 9.87 -5.23 8.55
C GLN A 176 10.27 -4.33 7.36
N ALA A 177 9.39 -3.43 6.93
CA ALA A 177 9.66 -2.54 5.81
C ALA A 177 10.71 -1.46 6.10
N ARG A 178 10.89 -1.07 7.37
CA ARG A 178 11.88 -0.07 7.79
C ARG A 178 13.22 -0.66 8.28
N ALA A 179 13.34 -1.99 8.35
CA ALA A 179 14.55 -2.67 8.80
C ALA A 179 15.67 -2.61 7.76
#